data_c8b2f7d54204cf7e7668aabff3753d7c
#
_entry.id   c8b2f7d54204cf7e7668aabff3753d7c
#
_cell.length_a   1.000
_cell.length_b   1.000
_cell.length_c   1.000
_cell.angle_alpha   90.00
_cell.angle_beta   90.00
_cell.angle_gamma   90.00
#
_symmetry.space_group_name_H-M   'P 1'
#
loop_
_entity.id
_entity.type
_entity.pdbx_description
1 polymer ?
#
loop_
_entity_poly.entity_id
_entity_poly.type
_entity_poly.pdbx_seq_one_letter_code
_entity_poly.pdbx_strand_id
1 'polypeptide(L)'
;GSPTAKSALGELMAPGTTFSVHAAREGNKDYYFGQQVRNDISLDFADFKSIQYGSVAPGAYSLATVFFHEASHTEAFGGLEDPPQNRQSLELGAPEEFVNNIRRELGLPQRVDSYAPKSFGDRLGFAFQGRSGSLADKEYIYFPKKD
;
A
#
# COMPACT_ATOMS: atom_id res chain seq x y z
N GLY A 1 -8.53 -7.80 -15.75
CA GLY A 1 -8.46 -6.90 -14.60
C GLY A 1 -8.74 -7.59 -13.26
N SER A 2 -8.74 -6.81 -12.19
CA SER A 2 -8.97 -7.34 -10.84
C SER A 2 -10.45 -7.25 -10.46
N PRO A 3 -11.15 -8.40 -10.25
CA PRO A 3 -12.52 -8.38 -9.72
C PRO A 3 -12.61 -7.72 -8.35
N THR A 4 -11.61 -7.92 -7.48
CA THR A 4 -11.56 -7.31 -6.15
C THR A 4 -11.48 -5.78 -6.24
N ALA A 5 -10.61 -5.24 -7.09
CA ALA A 5 -10.51 -3.80 -7.29
C ALA A 5 -11.79 -3.21 -7.88
N LYS A 6 -12.39 -3.89 -8.85
CA LYS A 6 -13.63 -3.47 -9.46
C LYS A 6 -14.78 -3.41 -8.46
N SER A 7 -14.89 -4.42 -7.61
CA SER A 7 -15.90 -4.48 -6.54
C SER A 7 -15.69 -3.35 -5.53
N ALA A 8 -14.45 -3.11 -5.12
CA ALA A 8 -14.10 -2.03 -4.18
C ALA A 8 -14.47 -0.65 -4.75
N LEU A 9 -14.13 -0.39 -6.02
CA LEU A 9 -14.51 0.86 -6.68
C LEU A 9 -16.02 1.04 -6.73
N GLY A 10 -16.78 -0.05 -7.00
CA GLY A 10 -18.23 -0.02 -6.98
C GLY A 10 -18.80 0.41 -5.63
N GLU A 11 -18.23 -0.09 -4.54
CA GLU A 11 -18.63 0.29 -3.19
C GLU A 11 -18.33 1.77 -2.89
N LEU A 12 -17.13 2.23 -3.27
CA LEU A 12 -16.72 3.61 -3.05
C LEU A 12 -17.54 4.60 -3.87
N MET A 13 -18.02 4.19 -5.05
CA MET A 13 -18.81 5.04 -5.95
C MET A 13 -20.31 4.88 -5.75
N ALA A 14 -20.76 4.10 -4.77
CA ALA A 14 -22.17 3.89 -4.50
C ALA A 14 -22.86 5.20 -4.10
N PRO A 15 -24.15 5.40 -4.49
CA PRO A 15 -24.91 6.57 -4.08
C PRO A 15 -24.93 6.74 -2.56
N GLY A 16 -24.71 7.97 -2.08
CA GLY A 16 -24.65 8.28 -0.67
C GLY A 16 -23.29 8.09 -0.01
N THR A 17 -22.34 7.50 -0.71
CA THR A 17 -20.95 7.38 -0.26
C THR A 17 -20.20 8.68 -0.53
N THR A 18 -19.51 9.20 0.49
CA THR A 18 -18.69 10.41 0.35
C THR A 18 -17.25 10.10 0.79
N PHE A 19 -16.31 10.34 -0.11
CA PHE A 19 -14.89 10.31 0.22
C PHE A 19 -14.15 11.33 -0.65
N SER A 20 -12.97 11.75 -0.22
CA SER A 20 -12.12 12.65 -1.00
C SER A 20 -10.73 12.07 -1.19
N VAL A 21 -10.10 12.43 -2.29
CA VAL A 21 -8.70 12.06 -2.59
C VAL A 21 -7.98 13.34 -2.97
N HIS A 22 -6.84 13.59 -2.33
CA HIS A 22 -6.03 14.77 -2.63
C HIS A 22 -4.54 14.49 -2.47
N ALA A 23 -3.73 15.36 -3.07
CA ALA A 23 -2.29 15.30 -2.96
C ALA A 23 -1.82 15.81 -1.59
N ALA A 24 -0.77 15.21 -1.07
CA ALA A 24 -0.08 15.70 0.10
C ALA A 24 0.56 17.07 -0.18
N ARG A 25 0.77 17.84 0.89
CA ARG A 25 1.54 19.08 0.78
C ARG A 25 2.97 18.77 0.35
N GLU A 26 3.56 19.67 -0.42
CA GLU A 26 4.97 19.58 -0.76
C GLU A 26 5.81 19.53 0.51
N GLY A 27 6.79 18.62 0.54
CA GLY A 27 7.66 18.42 1.69
C GLY A 27 7.00 17.73 2.88
N ASN A 28 5.87 17.05 2.67
CA ASN A 28 5.22 16.26 3.72
C ASN A 28 6.20 15.28 4.37
N LYS A 29 6.23 15.30 5.72
CA LYS A 29 7.06 14.40 6.54
C LYS A 29 6.26 13.53 7.49
N ASP A 30 4.95 13.66 7.50
CA ASP A 30 4.07 13.01 8.47
C ASP A 30 3.78 11.55 8.13
N TYR A 31 3.85 11.19 6.85
CA TYR A 31 3.59 9.83 6.39
C TYR A 31 4.33 9.54 5.08
N TYR A 32 4.43 8.25 4.75
CA TYR A 32 4.98 7.78 3.47
C TYR A 32 3.85 7.34 2.56
N PHE A 33 3.89 7.76 1.31
CA PHE A 33 3.01 7.35 0.20
C PHE A 33 1.56 7.75 0.34
N GLY A 34 0.88 7.36 1.40
CA GLY A 34 -0.53 7.66 1.58
C GLY A 34 -0.95 7.67 3.04
N GLN A 35 -2.07 8.34 3.29
CA GLN A 35 -2.70 8.42 4.60
C GLN A 35 -4.20 8.48 4.42
N GLN A 36 -4.93 7.91 5.37
CA GLN A 36 -6.37 8.01 5.44
C GLN A 36 -6.74 8.64 6.80
N VAL A 37 -7.61 9.63 6.74
CA VAL A 37 -8.26 10.21 7.92
C VAL A 37 -9.75 10.23 7.64
N ARG A 38 -10.52 9.41 8.32
CA ARG A 38 -11.94 9.18 8.05
C ARG A 38 -12.15 8.74 6.60
N ASN A 39 -12.87 9.52 5.78
CA ASN A 39 -13.08 9.24 4.36
C ASN A 39 -12.21 10.11 3.44
N ASP A 40 -11.18 10.73 3.99
CA ASP A 40 -10.22 11.54 3.24
C ASP A 40 -8.92 10.76 3.02
N ILE A 41 -8.54 10.61 1.76
CA ILE A 41 -7.32 9.92 1.37
C ILE A 41 -6.33 10.94 0.83
N SER A 42 -5.12 10.95 1.37
CA SER A 42 -4.03 11.79 0.87
C SER A 42 -2.95 10.90 0.26
N LEU A 43 -2.40 11.30 -0.88
CA LEU A 43 -1.34 10.58 -1.58
C LEU A 43 -0.15 11.51 -1.80
N ASP A 44 1.04 11.05 -1.45
CA ASP A 44 2.28 11.82 -1.64
C ASP A 44 2.96 11.40 -2.93
N PHE A 45 2.71 12.14 -3.99
CA PHE A 45 3.23 11.82 -5.33
C PHE A 45 4.77 11.85 -5.39
N ALA A 46 5.41 12.69 -4.59
CA ALA A 46 6.86 12.77 -4.56
C ALA A 46 7.48 11.46 -4.03
N ASP A 47 6.83 10.82 -3.08
CA ASP A 47 7.30 9.55 -2.54
C ASP A 47 7.33 8.47 -3.62
N PHE A 48 6.32 8.42 -4.48
CA PHE A 48 6.27 7.43 -5.57
C PHE A 48 7.41 7.63 -6.57
N LYS A 49 7.82 8.86 -6.82
CA LYS A 49 8.95 9.16 -7.71
C LYS A 49 10.29 8.74 -7.12
N SER A 50 10.39 8.59 -5.82
CA SER A 50 11.62 8.22 -5.13
C SER A 50 11.85 6.72 -5.02
N ILE A 51 10.90 5.90 -5.43
CA ILE A 51 10.98 4.45 -5.28
C ILE A 51 12.05 3.85 -6.20
N GLN A 52 12.90 3.00 -5.62
CA GLN A 52 13.83 2.15 -6.32
C GLN A 52 13.23 0.74 -6.37
N TYR A 53 12.72 0.33 -7.52
CA TYR A 53 12.00 -0.92 -7.65
C TYR A 53 12.89 -2.15 -7.77
N GLY A 54 14.14 -1.98 -8.25
CA GLY A 54 14.99 -3.12 -8.54
C GLY A 54 14.32 -4.06 -9.54
N SER A 55 14.19 -5.34 -9.15
CA SER A 55 13.53 -6.36 -9.97
C SER A 55 12.02 -6.48 -9.70
N VAL A 56 11.48 -5.75 -8.73
CA VAL A 56 10.04 -5.78 -8.44
C VAL A 56 9.29 -5.04 -9.53
N ALA A 57 8.24 -5.66 -10.07
CA ALA A 57 7.38 -5.01 -11.07
C ALA A 57 6.74 -3.74 -10.47
N PRO A 58 6.89 -2.57 -11.13
CA PRO A 58 6.39 -1.31 -10.56
C PRO A 58 4.91 -1.30 -10.21
N GLY A 59 4.08 -2.05 -10.94
CA GLY A 59 2.66 -2.17 -10.64
C GLY A 59 2.36 -2.81 -9.29
N ALA A 60 3.30 -3.54 -8.70
CA ALA A 60 3.11 -4.19 -7.41
C ALA A 60 3.00 -3.18 -6.25
N TYR A 61 3.67 -2.03 -6.38
CA TYR A 61 3.58 -0.94 -5.41
C TYR A 61 3.51 0.38 -6.16
N SER A 62 2.33 0.88 -6.32
CA SER A 62 2.02 2.03 -7.16
C SER A 62 1.00 2.93 -6.48
N LEU A 63 0.76 4.07 -7.08
CA LEU A 63 -0.29 4.98 -6.63
C LEU A 63 -1.64 4.25 -6.49
N ALA A 64 -1.95 3.36 -7.43
CA ALA A 64 -3.19 2.58 -7.39
C ALA A 64 -3.24 1.62 -6.21
N THR A 65 -2.18 0.86 -5.95
CA THR A 65 -2.17 -0.09 -4.81
C THR A 65 -2.22 0.63 -3.47
N VAL A 66 -1.55 1.76 -3.34
CA VAL A 66 -1.62 2.58 -2.11
C VAL A 66 -3.00 3.21 -1.97
N PHE A 67 -3.60 3.68 -3.06
CA PHE A 67 -4.98 4.18 -3.03
C PHE A 67 -5.94 3.11 -2.47
N PHE A 68 -5.87 1.88 -2.98
CA PHE A 68 -6.73 0.80 -2.49
C PHE A 68 -6.46 0.45 -1.03
N HIS A 69 -5.20 0.49 -0.60
CA HIS A 69 -4.86 0.31 0.81
C HIS A 69 -5.57 1.36 1.67
N GLU A 70 -5.41 2.64 1.33
CA GLU A 70 -6.02 3.73 2.10
C GLU A 70 -7.55 3.70 2.01
N ALA A 71 -8.09 3.40 0.83
CA ALA A 71 -9.54 3.27 0.64
C ALA A 71 -10.13 2.16 1.52
N SER A 72 -9.40 1.08 1.75
CA SER A 72 -9.86 -0.04 2.59
C SER A 72 -10.07 0.36 4.05
N HIS A 73 -9.40 1.41 4.53
CA HIS A 73 -9.60 1.95 5.86
C HIS A 73 -10.89 2.76 6.00
N THR A 74 -11.44 3.27 4.90
CA THR A 74 -12.60 4.15 4.95
C THR A 74 -13.85 3.44 5.42
N GLU A 75 -14.75 4.18 6.05
CA GLU A 75 -16.05 3.66 6.49
C GLU A 75 -16.85 3.10 5.31
N ALA A 76 -16.74 3.73 4.14
CA ALA A 76 -17.40 3.28 2.92
C ALA A 76 -17.02 1.84 2.52
N PHE A 77 -15.81 1.41 2.90
CA PHE A 77 -15.29 0.07 2.58
C PHE A 77 -15.38 -0.91 3.76
N GLY A 78 -15.88 -0.47 4.91
CA GLY A 78 -16.01 -1.32 6.10
C GLY A 78 -14.88 -1.14 7.12
N GLY A 79 -13.98 -0.18 6.91
CA GLY A 79 -12.99 0.21 7.92
C GLY A 79 -11.98 -0.85 8.29
N LEU A 80 -11.29 -1.45 7.30
CA LEU A 80 -10.20 -2.37 7.59
C LEU A 80 -9.09 -1.66 8.36
N GLU A 81 -8.48 -2.34 9.30
CA GLU A 81 -7.45 -1.75 10.16
C GLU A 81 -6.08 -2.37 9.93
N ASP A 82 -5.04 -1.53 10.00
CA ASP A 82 -3.66 -1.98 10.04
C ASP A 82 -3.42 -2.78 11.32
N PRO A 83 -2.36 -3.61 11.37
CA PRO A 83 -2.01 -4.30 12.60
C PRO A 83 -1.78 -3.30 13.74
N PRO A 84 -2.10 -3.66 14.99
CA PRO A 84 -1.75 -2.82 16.13
C PRO A 84 -0.23 -2.59 16.18
N GLN A 85 0.19 -1.46 16.72
CA GLN A 85 1.59 -1.00 16.67
C GLN A 85 2.60 -2.07 17.10
N ASN A 86 2.27 -2.86 18.10
CA ASN A 86 3.15 -3.92 18.59
C ASN A 86 3.22 -5.14 17.67
N ARG A 87 2.41 -5.18 16.61
CA ARG A 87 2.40 -6.28 15.63
C ARG A 87 2.78 -5.86 14.21
N GLN A 88 3.04 -4.57 13.99
CA GLN A 88 3.33 -4.05 12.65
C GLN A 88 4.62 -4.59 12.04
N SER A 89 5.55 -5.07 12.86
CA SER A 89 6.77 -5.73 12.40
C SER A 89 6.62 -7.25 12.22
N LEU A 90 5.44 -7.81 12.54
CA LEU A 90 5.19 -9.25 12.56
C LEU A 90 4.15 -9.70 11.53
N GLU A 91 3.24 -8.83 11.13
CA GLU A 91 2.15 -9.18 10.21
C GLU A 91 1.83 -8.05 9.25
N LEU A 92 1.22 -8.40 8.10
CA LEU A 92 0.82 -7.42 7.07
C LEU A 92 -0.46 -6.67 7.44
N GLY A 93 -1.42 -7.36 8.00
CA GLY A 93 -2.73 -6.80 8.32
C GLY A 93 -3.73 -6.84 7.18
N ALA A 94 -4.99 -6.61 7.52
CA ALA A 94 -6.12 -6.75 6.60
C ALA A 94 -6.07 -5.83 5.37
N PRO A 95 -5.71 -4.53 5.48
CA PRO A 95 -5.62 -3.68 4.31
C PRO A 95 -4.59 -4.18 3.29
N GLU A 96 -3.42 -4.61 3.74
CA GLU A 96 -2.38 -5.07 2.83
C GLU A 96 -2.72 -6.44 2.23
N GLU A 97 -3.40 -7.30 2.98
CA GLU A 97 -3.89 -8.58 2.46
C GLU A 97 -4.98 -8.36 1.41
N PHE A 98 -5.85 -7.38 1.60
CA PHE A 98 -6.82 -6.96 0.60
C PHE A 98 -6.12 -6.53 -0.71
N VAL A 99 -5.08 -5.71 -0.61
CA VAL A 99 -4.31 -5.29 -1.79
C VAL A 99 -3.57 -6.48 -2.41
N ASN A 100 -3.09 -7.42 -1.61
CA ASN A 100 -2.47 -8.65 -2.13
C ASN A 100 -3.44 -9.48 -2.97
N ASN A 101 -4.72 -9.50 -2.65
CA ASN A 101 -5.73 -10.13 -3.52
C ASN A 101 -5.75 -9.47 -4.90
N ILE A 102 -5.72 -8.14 -4.94
CA ILE A 102 -5.65 -7.39 -6.20
C ILE A 102 -4.37 -7.73 -6.95
N ARG A 103 -3.23 -7.74 -6.28
CA ARG A 103 -1.93 -8.10 -6.88
C ARG A 103 -1.98 -9.49 -7.50
N ARG A 104 -2.52 -10.46 -6.78
CA ARG A 104 -2.65 -11.84 -7.26
C ARG A 104 -3.51 -11.91 -8.51
N GLU A 105 -4.65 -11.23 -8.53
CA GLU A 105 -5.56 -11.21 -9.69
C GLU A 105 -4.92 -10.55 -10.92
N LEU A 106 -3.97 -9.63 -10.71
CA LEU A 106 -3.26 -8.96 -11.79
C LEU A 106 -1.92 -9.63 -12.17
N GLY A 107 -1.58 -10.74 -11.52
CA GLY A 107 -0.30 -11.42 -11.78
C GLY A 107 0.92 -10.66 -11.25
N LEU A 108 0.72 -9.80 -10.26
CA LEU A 108 1.79 -9.00 -9.65
C LEU A 108 2.33 -9.69 -8.39
N PRO A 109 3.60 -9.48 -8.04
CA PRO A 109 4.15 -10.02 -6.80
C PRO A 109 3.43 -9.43 -5.59
N GLN A 110 3.16 -10.28 -4.59
CA GLN A 110 2.49 -9.89 -3.35
C GLN A 110 3.51 -9.35 -2.36
N ARG A 111 3.07 -8.43 -1.50
CA ARG A 111 3.84 -8.04 -0.33
C ARG A 111 3.94 -9.21 0.63
N VAL A 112 5.09 -9.32 1.27
CA VAL A 112 5.38 -10.36 2.26
C VAL A 112 5.99 -9.72 3.52
N ASP A 113 6.18 -10.52 4.54
CA ASP A 113 6.74 -10.21 5.85
C ASP A 113 5.78 -9.42 6.72
N SER A 114 5.86 -8.09 6.71
CA SER A 114 5.15 -7.29 7.69
C SER A 114 4.73 -5.94 7.12
N TYR A 115 3.79 -5.30 7.80
CA TYR A 115 3.28 -3.98 7.46
C TYR A 115 4.38 -2.91 7.53
N ALA A 116 5.18 -2.91 8.61
CA ALA A 116 6.23 -1.92 8.79
C ALA A 116 7.38 -2.15 7.81
N PRO A 117 7.94 -1.08 7.24
CA PRO A 117 9.13 -1.22 6.40
C PRO A 117 10.35 -1.59 7.23
N LYS A 118 11.32 -2.23 6.60
CA LYS A 118 12.62 -2.50 7.20
C LYS A 118 13.58 -1.35 6.93
N SER A 119 14.49 -1.12 7.88
CA SER A 119 15.51 -0.09 7.77
C SER A 119 16.79 -0.65 7.13
N PHE A 120 17.31 0.06 6.13
CA PHE A 120 18.53 -0.27 5.40
C PHE A 120 19.39 0.99 5.29
N GLY A 121 20.00 1.40 6.42
CA GLY A 121 20.79 2.63 6.46
C GLY A 121 19.89 3.86 6.32
N ASP A 122 20.11 4.63 5.25
CA ASP A 122 19.35 5.85 4.94
C ASP A 122 18.05 5.56 4.16
N ARG A 123 17.77 4.28 3.87
CA ARG A 123 16.59 3.85 3.13
C ARG A 123 15.69 2.97 3.99
N LEU A 124 14.43 2.95 3.61
CA LEU A 124 13.45 1.97 4.06
C LEU A 124 13.13 1.02 2.92
N GLY A 125 12.67 -0.17 3.23
CA GLY A 125 12.29 -1.15 2.22
C GLY A 125 11.05 -1.94 2.58
N PHE A 126 10.28 -2.29 1.56
CA PHE A 126 9.18 -3.26 1.65
C PHE A 126 9.56 -4.52 0.89
N ALA A 127 9.26 -5.67 1.50
CA ALA A 127 9.53 -6.97 0.90
C ALA A 127 8.36 -7.44 0.03
N PHE A 128 8.70 -8.01 -1.12
CA PHE A 128 7.77 -8.63 -2.04
C PHE A 128 8.19 -10.07 -2.33
N GLN A 129 7.22 -10.89 -2.70
CA GLN A 129 7.47 -12.24 -3.18
C GLN A 129 8.42 -12.20 -4.37
N GLY A 130 9.48 -13.00 -4.33
CA GLY A 130 10.43 -13.09 -5.41
C GLY A 130 9.92 -13.93 -6.58
N ARG A 131 10.72 -13.99 -7.65
CA ARG A 131 10.36 -14.66 -8.91
C ARG A 131 10.07 -16.14 -8.77
N SER A 132 10.75 -16.82 -7.83
CA SER A 132 10.54 -18.26 -7.62
C SER A 132 9.19 -18.57 -6.98
N GLY A 133 8.52 -17.58 -6.42
CA GLY A 133 7.29 -17.77 -5.66
C GLY A 133 7.48 -18.38 -4.27
N SER A 134 8.73 -18.69 -3.90
CA SER A 134 9.06 -19.19 -2.57
C SER A 134 9.02 -18.07 -1.55
N LEU A 135 8.55 -18.36 -0.32
CA LEU A 135 8.56 -17.39 0.78
C LEU A 135 9.98 -16.98 1.20
N ALA A 136 10.98 -17.82 0.92
CA ALA A 136 12.37 -17.53 1.21
C ALA A 136 13.03 -16.61 0.16
N ASP A 137 12.42 -16.51 -1.02
CA ASP A 137 12.90 -15.67 -2.12
C ASP A 137 12.15 -14.33 -2.07
N LYS A 138 12.80 -13.32 -1.51
CA LYS A 138 12.23 -11.99 -1.33
C LYS A 138 12.99 -10.98 -2.16
N GLU A 139 12.26 -10.04 -2.72
CA GLU A 139 12.80 -8.89 -3.41
C GLU A 139 12.26 -7.62 -2.75
N TYR A 140 13.06 -6.57 -2.70
CA TYR A 140 12.72 -5.34 -2.00
C TYR A 140 12.58 -4.18 -2.95
N ILE A 141 11.61 -3.30 -2.66
CA ILE A 141 11.65 -1.92 -3.14
C ILE A 141 12.22 -1.06 -2.04
N TYR A 142 12.92 0.01 -2.40
CA TYR A 142 13.54 0.93 -1.44
C TYR A 142 13.09 2.36 -1.69
N PHE A 143 13.06 3.14 -0.63
CA PHE A 143 12.74 4.56 -0.69
C PHE A 143 13.47 5.29 0.44
N PRO A 144 13.78 6.60 0.26
CA PRO A 144 14.52 7.36 1.25
C PRO A 144 13.73 7.54 2.54
N LYS A 145 14.42 7.53 3.67
CA LYS A 145 13.85 7.96 4.94
C LYS A 145 13.56 9.46 4.88
N LYS A 146 12.45 9.86 5.46
CA LYS A 146 12.13 11.28 5.65
C LYS A 146 12.81 11.78 6.91
N ASP A 147 13.34 12.98 6.84
CA ASP A 147 14.03 13.62 7.97
C ASP A 147 13.04 14.16 9.02
#